data_e40784dc217b1e0257bd66ea69f3a2e3
#
_entry.id   e40784dc217b1e0257bd66ea69f3a2e3
#
_cell.length_a   1.000
_cell.length_b   1.000
_cell.length_c   1.000
_cell.angle_alpha   90.00
_cell.angle_beta   90.00
_cell.angle_gamma   90.00
#
_symmetry.space_group_name_H-M   'P 1'
#
loop_
_entity.id
_entity.type
_entity.pdbx_description
1 polymer ?
#
loop_
_entity_poly.entity_id
_entity_poly.type
_entity_poly.pdbx_seq_one_letter_code
_entity_poly.pdbx_strand_id
1 'polypeptide(L)'
;MITNKEKTTQALEDDLQEPQLNILLTTDEDDQRPVYISGNFNNWHTQDTQFEMEKIGNGLYHYKFPADFIYPDELLYKFTKGDWSEVEIDRFGNRTENRSCQQHQGIRKEHVEKWRKNWLPFKPNFLPQVKLISEEFEIPQLNKTRRVWALLPHDYDSSQERYPVMYLQDAQNLFNENAKYGNWEIDKKLAVMSEYKIGKIIIIAVEHAEQDRIKEYNVGKTVLGVGQGKKYIRFITDTLKPFVDKTFRTLPDREHTGIGGSSMGGLVSIFSGLMYPEVYGKLMIFSPSLWVIPKMDFTNLDYDEPSDTKIYLYAGGDESATMIDHVKKFKKKMIENEFVSSKMKIKLSINMQGKHNEIYWSDEFPKAIEWLFFNTKDN
;
A
#
# COMPACT_ATOMS: atom_id res chain seq x y z
N MET A 1 -14.06 12.79 25.36
CA MET A 1 -13.20 13.61 26.27
C MET A 1 -12.13 14.24 25.39
N ILE A 2 -12.07 15.59 25.36
CA ILE A 2 -11.06 16.33 24.62
C ILE A 2 -9.71 16.09 25.32
N THR A 3 -8.70 15.64 24.59
CA THR A 3 -7.37 15.35 25.13
C THR A 3 -6.68 16.64 25.61
N ASN A 4 -5.72 16.54 26.53
CA ASN A 4 -4.92 17.70 26.95
C ASN A 4 -4.22 18.38 25.77
N LYS A 5 -3.84 17.61 24.75
CA LYS A 5 -3.20 18.06 23.51
C LYS A 5 -4.14 18.96 22.69
N GLU A 6 -5.41 18.56 22.56
CA GLU A 6 -6.45 19.35 21.86
C GLU A 6 -6.79 20.64 22.60
N LYS A 7 -6.81 20.65 23.94
CA LYS A 7 -7.04 21.86 24.74
C LYS A 7 -5.91 22.88 24.63
N THR A 8 -4.66 22.41 24.62
CA THR A 8 -3.48 23.27 24.45
C THR A 8 -3.45 23.85 23.04
N THR A 9 -3.80 23.06 22.02
CA THR A 9 -3.91 23.52 20.63
C THR A 9 -4.97 24.60 20.48
N GLN A 10 -6.16 24.43 21.08
CA GLN A 10 -7.25 25.39 21.00
C GLN A 10 -6.92 26.74 21.72
N ALA A 11 -6.28 26.67 22.87
CA ALA A 11 -5.87 27.88 23.60
C ALA A 11 -4.81 28.72 22.84
N LEU A 12 -3.90 28.04 22.12
CA LEU A 12 -2.91 28.70 21.25
C LEU A 12 -3.56 29.34 20.01
N GLU A 13 -4.60 28.71 19.47
CA GLU A 13 -5.34 29.27 18.32
C GLU A 13 -6.04 30.59 18.64
N ASP A 14 -6.55 30.72 19.85
CA ASP A 14 -7.25 31.95 20.31
C ASP A 14 -6.26 33.14 20.51
N ASP A 15 -4.97 32.82 20.81
CA ASP A 15 -3.91 33.84 21.00
C ASP A 15 -3.18 34.23 19.69
N LEU A 16 -3.26 33.42 18.64
CA LEU A 16 -2.48 33.57 17.40
C LEU A 16 -3.23 34.24 16.23
N GLN A 17 -4.19 35.15 16.50
CA GLN A 17 -4.86 35.96 15.46
C GLN A 17 -3.92 37.02 14.84
N GLU A 18 -2.77 36.57 14.28
CA GLU A 18 -1.80 37.48 13.68
C GLU A 18 -1.71 37.34 12.16
N PRO A 19 -1.30 38.42 11.44
CA PRO A 19 -1.18 38.39 9.97
C PRO A 19 -0.03 37.53 9.44
N GLN A 20 0.74 36.91 10.33
CA GLN A 20 1.91 36.06 9.97
C GLN A 20 1.53 34.59 9.85
N LEU A 21 2.26 33.85 9.01
CA LEU A 21 2.12 32.40 8.94
C LEU A 21 2.70 31.75 10.19
N ASN A 22 1.88 30.98 10.87
CA ASN A 22 2.26 30.15 12.00
C ASN A 22 2.08 28.67 11.60
N ILE A 23 3.09 27.82 11.82
CA ILE A 23 2.98 26.38 11.67
C ILE A 23 2.87 25.74 13.05
N LEU A 24 1.78 25.03 13.28
CA LEU A 24 1.56 24.21 14.46
C LEU A 24 1.67 22.74 14.07
N LEU A 25 2.76 22.10 14.47
CA LEU A 25 3.04 20.71 14.14
C LEU A 25 2.75 19.78 15.31
N THR A 26 2.01 18.72 15.04
CA THR A 26 1.85 17.57 15.94
C THR A 26 2.63 16.37 15.41
N THR A 27 3.14 15.51 16.30
CA THR A 27 3.75 14.23 15.90
C THR A 27 3.35 13.10 16.84
N ASP A 28 3.23 11.89 16.29
CA ASP A 28 2.93 10.68 17.07
C ASP A 28 4.18 10.14 17.78
N GLU A 29 5.36 10.40 17.21
CA GLU A 29 6.64 10.05 17.83
C GLU A 29 7.31 11.30 18.40
N ASP A 30 7.38 11.41 19.72
CA ASP A 30 8.09 12.48 20.40
C ASP A 30 9.40 11.96 20.99
N ASP A 31 10.48 12.58 20.57
CA ASP A 31 11.82 12.41 21.14
C ASP A 31 12.43 13.78 21.49
N GLN A 32 13.60 13.79 22.08
CA GLN A 32 14.23 15.04 22.55
C GLN A 32 14.96 15.82 21.44
N ARG A 33 14.97 15.31 20.21
CA ARG A 33 15.66 15.96 19.10
C ARG A 33 14.85 17.15 18.58
N PRO A 34 15.53 18.24 18.17
CA PRO A 34 14.84 19.38 17.56
C PRO A 34 14.16 19.01 16.25
N VAL A 35 13.18 19.79 15.88
CA VAL A 35 12.49 19.70 14.58
C VAL A 35 12.80 20.94 13.76
N TYR A 36 13.14 20.76 12.51
CA TYR A 36 13.44 21.83 11.56
C TYR A 36 12.46 21.83 10.40
N ILE A 37 12.19 23.03 9.85
CA ILE A 37 11.46 23.20 8.59
C ILE A 37 12.49 23.36 7.47
N SER A 38 12.53 22.42 6.55
CA SER A 38 13.39 22.45 5.36
C SER A 38 12.54 22.70 4.13
N GLY A 39 12.86 23.68 3.31
CA GLY A 39 12.01 24.03 2.17
C GLY A 39 12.74 24.82 1.07
N ASN A 40 11.98 25.19 0.04
CA ASN A 40 12.49 25.96 -1.09
C ASN A 40 12.96 27.38 -0.73
N PHE A 41 12.64 27.85 0.46
CA PHE A 41 13.02 29.16 1.01
C PHE A 41 14.39 29.15 1.71
N ASN A 42 14.90 27.98 2.11
CA ASN A 42 16.22 27.84 2.75
C ASN A 42 17.11 26.83 2.00
N ASN A 43 16.90 26.67 0.67
CA ASN A 43 17.62 25.71 -0.17
C ASN A 43 17.60 24.27 0.35
N TRP A 44 16.52 23.89 1.02
CA TRP A 44 16.32 22.56 1.60
C TRP A 44 17.39 22.16 2.65
N HIS A 45 17.94 23.14 3.38
CA HIS A 45 18.82 22.87 4.52
C HIS A 45 18.05 22.19 5.66
N THR A 46 18.52 21.03 6.09
CA THR A 46 17.82 20.17 7.05
C THR A 46 18.01 20.58 8.50
N GLN A 47 19.05 21.37 8.82
CA GLN A 47 19.41 21.80 10.17
C GLN A 47 19.68 23.31 10.21
N ASP A 48 18.77 24.07 9.61
CA ASP A 48 18.83 25.52 9.65
C ASP A 48 18.19 26.05 10.94
N THR A 49 19.01 26.60 11.82
CA THR A 49 18.57 27.09 13.14
C THR A 49 17.59 28.25 13.07
N GLN A 50 17.52 28.97 11.94
CA GLN A 50 16.50 30.01 11.72
C GLN A 50 15.12 29.39 11.57
N PHE A 51 15.04 28.13 11.16
CA PHE A 51 13.78 27.39 10.95
C PHE A 51 13.62 26.21 11.90
N GLU A 52 14.30 26.29 13.08
CA GLU A 52 14.07 25.37 14.18
C GLU A 52 12.71 25.66 14.83
N MET A 53 11.91 24.63 15.03
CA MET A 53 10.60 24.76 15.67
C MET A 53 10.73 24.77 17.18
N GLU A 54 10.01 25.66 17.84
CA GLU A 54 9.88 25.68 19.29
C GLU A 54 9.04 24.49 19.77
N LYS A 55 9.57 23.71 20.69
CA LYS A 55 8.81 22.62 21.34
C LYS A 55 7.95 23.20 22.47
N ILE A 56 6.64 23.25 22.24
CA ILE A 56 5.66 23.82 23.19
C ILE A 56 4.89 22.77 23.99
N GLY A 57 5.12 21.48 23.70
CA GLY A 57 4.50 20.36 24.41
C GLY A 57 4.98 19.01 23.95
N ASN A 58 4.43 17.95 24.51
CA ASN A 58 4.78 16.57 24.12
C ASN A 58 4.28 16.26 22.70
N GLY A 59 5.20 16.12 21.73
CA GLY A 59 4.90 15.97 20.32
C GLY A 59 4.13 17.15 19.73
N LEU A 60 4.34 18.35 20.27
CA LEU A 60 3.73 19.59 19.81
C LEU A 60 4.80 20.65 19.63
N TYR A 61 4.88 21.19 18.41
CA TYR A 61 5.86 22.17 18.01
C TYR A 61 5.20 23.33 17.32
N HIS A 62 5.80 24.53 17.47
CA HIS A 62 5.33 25.76 16.87
C HIS A 62 6.46 26.49 16.15
N TYR A 63 6.15 27.10 15.02
CA TYR A 63 7.06 28.01 14.32
C TYR A 63 6.27 29.19 13.75
N LYS A 64 6.78 30.41 14.01
CA LYS A 64 6.22 31.66 13.49
C LYS A 64 7.19 32.26 12.49
N PHE A 65 6.75 32.43 11.24
CA PHE A 65 7.57 33.09 10.23
C PHE A 65 7.78 34.57 10.60
N PRO A 66 9.00 35.13 10.40
CA PRO A 66 9.26 36.55 10.62
C PRO A 66 8.31 37.48 9.83
N ALA A 67 8.02 38.68 10.37
CA ALA A 67 7.12 39.62 9.71
C ALA A 67 7.65 40.15 8.38
N ASP A 68 8.96 40.19 8.23
CA ASP A 68 9.71 40.59 7.03
C ASP A 68 10.15 39.43 6.15
N PHE A 69 9.63 38.22 6.41
CA PHE A 69 9.97 37.05 5.61
C PHE A 69 9.43 37.15 4.18
N ILE A 70 10.30 36.97 3.20
CA ILE A 70 9.95 36.99 1.79
C ILE A 70 9.53 35.59 1.37
N TYR A 71 8.22 35.40 1.18
CA TYR A 71 7.66 34.13 0.75
C TYR A 71 7.89 33.88 -0.75
N PRO A 72 8.25 32.65 -1.16
CA PRO A 72 8.11 32.24 -2.53
C PRO A 72 6.63 32.18 -2.94
N ASP A 73 6.33 32.18 -4.26
CA ASP A 73 4.96 32.10 -4.79
C ASP A 73 4.21 30.88 -4.22
N GLU A 74 4.90 29.77 -4.09
CA GLU A 74 4.43 28.57 -3.38
C GLU A 74 5.50 28.13 -2.39
N LEU A 75 5.14 28.10 -1.12
CA LEU A 75 6.00 27.62 -0.04
C LEU A 75 5.97 26.09 -0.03
N LEU A 76 7.10 25.46 -0.40
CA LEU A 76 7.28 24.01 -0.37
C LEU A 76 8.21 23.61 0.78
N TYR A 77 7.81 22.66 1.62
CA TYR A 77 8.60 22.27 2.78
C TYR A 77 8.38 20.83 3.24
N LYS A 78 9.28 20.37 4.10
CA LYS A 78 9.21 19.14 4.89
C LYS A 78 9.73 19.39 6.29
N PHE A 79 9.40 18.47 7.20
CA PHE A 79 9.97 18.45 8.54
C PHE A 79 11.10 17.44 8.64
N THR A 80 12.16 17.80 9.36
CA THR A 80 13.31 16.94 9.59
C THR A 80 13.74 16.99 11.06
N LYS A 81 14.52 15.98 11.48
CA LYS A 81 15.22 15.96 12.78
C LYS A 81 16.69 16.37 12.65
N GLY A 82 17.01 17.19 11.64
CA GLY A 82 18.33 17.72 11.37
C GLY A 82 19.07 17.10 10.18
N ASP A 83 18.59 15.99 9.63
CA ASP A 83 19.17 15.32 8.47
C ASP A 83 18.11 14.63 7.61
N TRP A 84 18.36 14.46 6.30
CA TRP A 84 17.47 13.74 5.39
C TRP A 84 17.32 12.26 5.73
N SER A 85 18.26 11.65 6.46
CA SER A 85 18.10 10.30 7.01
C SER A 85 17.03 10.21 8.10
N GLU A 86 16.56 11.37 8.59
CA GLU A 86 15.63 11.51 9.70
C GLU A 86 14.47 12.45 9.34
N VAL A 87 14.08 12.44 8.06
CA VAL A 87 12.94 13.20 7.52
C VAL A 87 11.60 12.55 7.89
N GLU A 88 10.54 13.33 7.88
CA GLU A 88 9.17 12.84 8.01
C GLU A 88 8.81 11.75 6.99
N ILE A 89 8.09 10.74 7.44
CA ILE A 89 7.53 9.65 6.64
C ILE A 89 6.09 9.38 7.09
N ASP A 90 5.32 8.68 6.26
CA ASP A 90 4.01 8.20 6.66
C ASP A 90 4.12 7.01 7.65
N ARG A 91 2.99 6.58 8.21
CA ARG A 91 2.94 5.47 9.17
C ARG A 91 3.37 4.12 8.57
N PHE A 92 3.45 4.01 7.26
CA PHE A 92 3.90 2.82 6.55
C PHE A 92 5.39 2.89 6.16
N GLY A 93 6.09 3.96 6.55
CA GLY A 93 7.49 4.15 6.21
C GLY A 93 7.74 4.69 4.80
N ASN A 94 6.69 5.13 4.10
CA ASN A 94 6.81 5.71 2.78
C ASN A 94 7.26 7.16 2.86
N ARG A 95 7.85 7.65 1.77
CA ARG A 95 8.11 9.07 1.59
C ARG A 95 6.80 9.83 1.50
N THR A 96 6.73 10.97 2.17
CA THR A 96 5.64 11.92 2.00
C THR A 96 5.95 12.86 0.83
N GLU A 97 4.94 13.42 0.19
CA GLU A 97 5.11 14.52 -0.75
C GLU A 97 5.58 15.79 -0.03
N ASN A 98 6.15 16.75 -0.77
CA ASN A 98 6.42 18.06 -0.19
C ASN A 98 5.10 18.71 0.23
N ARG A 99 5.08 19.24 1.44
CA ARG A 99 3.96 20.07 1.89
C ARG A 99 3.96 21.37 1.11
N SER A 100 2.80 21.90 0.79
CA SER A 100 2.68 23.17 0.09
C SER A 100 1.75 24.15 0.82
N CYS A 101 2.07 25.44 0.74
CA CYS A 101 1.27 26.51 1.30
C CYS A 101 1.28 27.73 0.38
N GLN A 102 0.09 28.15 -0.05
CA GLN A 102 -0.12 29.35 -0.85
C GLN A 102 -0.61 30.53 0.00
N GLN A 103 -1.22 30.26 1.16
CA GLN A 103 -1.62 31.28 2.12
C GLN A 103 -0.50 31.52 3.11
N HIS A 104 0.08 32.71 3.09
CA HIS A 104 1.24 33.09 3.90
C HIS A 104 0.83 33.84 5.20
N GLN A 105 -0.35 33.53 5.75
CA GLN A 105 -0.87 34.11 6.98
C GLN A 105 -1.78 33.14 7.74
N GLY A 106 -1.93 33.37 9.04
CA GLY A 106 -2.76 32.53 9.91
C GLY A 106 -2.06 31.26 10.39
N ILE A 107 -2.84 30.33 10.95
CA ILE A 107 -2.33 29.10 11.54
C ILE A 107 -2.49 27.94 10.56
N ARG A 108 -1.37 27.28 10.25
CA ARG A 108 -1.35 26.03 9.51
C ARG A 108 -1.08 24.86 10.45
N LYS A 109 -2.04 23.96 10.55
CA LYS A 109 -1.92 22.73 11.34
C LYS A 109 -1.32 21.63 10.50
N GLU A 110 -0.24 21.04 11.00
CA GLU A 110 0.47 19.96 10.35
C GLU A 110 0.61 18.76 11.29
N HIS A 111 0.76 17.58 10.69
CA HIS A 111 0.95 16.34 11.43
C HIS A 111 2.02 15.48 10.78
N VAL A 112 2.94 14.95 11.60
CA VAL A 112 3.94 13.97 11.20
C VAL A 112 3.66 12.66 11.93
N GLU A 113 3.32 11.61 11.17
CA GLU A 113 3.01 10.30 11.72
C GLU A 113 4.27 9.60 12.23
N LYS A 114 5.36 9.63 11.45
CA LYS A 114 6.61 8.92 11.75
C LYS A 114 7.84 9.71 11.27
N TRP A 115 8.98 9.35 11.85
CA TRP A 115 10.28 9.85 11.45
C TRP A 115 11.15 8.70 10.94
N ARG A 116 11.85 8.91 9.83
CA ARG A 116 12.89 7.99 9.38
C ARG A 116 14.00 7.94 10.44
N LYS A 117 14.66 6.80 10.55
CA LYS A 117 15.77 6.60 11.49
C LYS A 117 16.96 6.00 10.76
N ASN A 118 18.04 6.78 10.60
CA ASN A 118 19.26 6.34 9.91
C ASN A 118 18.99 5.73 8.51
N TRP A 119 18.19 6.40 7.69
CA TRP A 119 17.79 5.96 6.36
C TRP A 119 16.84 4.74 6.32
N LEU A 120 16.67 4.02 7.41
CA LEU A 120 15.77 2.88 7.46
C LEU A 120 14.40 3.28 8.00
N PRO A 121 13.31 2.92 7.32
CA PRO A 121 11.96 3.16 7.82
C PRO A 121 11.52 2.13 8.88
N PHE A 122 12.33 1.09 9.18
CA PHE A 122 12.00 -0.03 10.05
C PHE A 122 13.26 -0.56 10.78
N LYS A 123 13.05 -1.37 11.83
CA LYS A 123 14.13 -2.11 12.48
C LYS A 123 14.35 -3.46 11.78
N PRO A 124 15.60 -3.83 11.45
CA PRO A 124 15.93 -5.06 10.72
C PRO A 124 15.42 -6.37 11.35
N ASN A 125 15.28 -6.42 12.67
CA ASN A 125 14.77 -7.61 13.36
C ASN A 125 13.26 -7.88 13.11
N PHE A 126 12.55 -6.98 12.46
CA PHE A 126 11.16 -7.18 12.02
C PHE A 126 11.05 -7.68 10.57
N LEU A 127 12.16 -7.83 9.85
CA LEU A 127 12.13 -8.37 8.49
C LEU A 127 11.50 -9.77 8.47
N PRO A 128 10.61 -10.07 7.51
CA PRO A 128 10.01 -11.39 7.38
C PRO A 128 11.08 -12.44 7.04
N GLN A 129 10.78 -13.69 7.37
CA GLN A 129 11.56 -14.83 6.93
C GLN A 129 11.21 -15.14 5.47
N VAL A 130 12.12 -14.90 4.53
CA VAL A 130 11.93 -15.25 3.12
C VAL A 130 12.37 -16.70 2.91
N LYS A 131 11.43 -17.58 2.56
CA LYS A 131 11.66 -19.02 2.33
C LYS A 131 11.30 -19.39 0.90
N LEU A 132 12.21 -20.05 0.21
CA LEU A 132 11.91 -20.70 -1.05
C LEU A 132 11.13 -21.98 -0.76
N ILE A 133 9.90 -22.06 -1.25
CA ILE A 133 9.06 -23.26 -1.15
C ILE A 133 9.57 -24.31 -2.11
N SER A 134 9.79 -23.94 -3.37
CA SER A 134 10.32 -24.84 -4.42
C SER A 134 10.90 -24.01 -5.56
N GLU A 135 12.00 -24.48 -6.13
CA GLU A 135 12.54 -24.00 -7.42
C GLU A 135 11.62 -24.41 -8.58
N GLU A 136 11.01 -25.59 -8.49
CA GLU A 136 10.23 -26.23 -9.54
C GLU A 136 8.91 -26.78 -8.98
N PHE A 137 8.07 -25.88 -8.41
CA PHE A 137 6.74 -26.26 -7.95
C PHE A 137 5.87 -26.67 -9.15
N GLU A 138 5.32 -27.88 -9.13
CA GLU A 138 4.53 -28.40 -10.23
C GLU A 138 3.24 -27.63 -10.46
N ILE A 139 2.95 -27.32 -11.72
CA ILE A 139 1.71 -26.75 -12.22
C ILE A 139 1.02 -27.75 -13.14
N PRO A 140 0.30 -28.75 -12.60
CA PRO A 140 -0.32 -29.80 -13.41
C PRO A 140 -1.25 -29.26 -14.50
N GLN A 141 -1.96 -28.18 -14.21
CA GLN A 141 -2.92 -27.52 -15.11
C GLN A 141 -2.26 -26.92 -16.37
N LEU A 142 -0.99 -26.59 -16.29
CA LEU A 142 -0.19 -26.03 -17.40
C LEU A 142 0.85 -26.99 -17.93
N ASN A 143 1.10 -28.13 -17.25
CA ASN A 143 2.21 -29.05 -17.48
C ASN A 143 3.57 -28.33 -17.48
N LYS A 144 3.79 -27.52 -16.41
CA LYS A 144 4.96 -26.66 -16.19
C LYS A 144 5.37 -26.72 -14.72
N THR A 145 6.49 -26.10 -14.42
CA THR A 145 6.94 -25.83 -13.05
C THR A 145 7.10 -24.34 -12.84
N ARG A 146 7.18 -23.90 -11.56
CA ARG A 146 7.36 -22.50 -11.20
C ARG A 146 8.08 -22.39 -9.88
N ARG A 147 8.94 -21.37 -9.75
CA ARG A 147 9.50 -21.00 -8.46
C ARG A 147 8.43 -20.32 -7.61
N VAL A 148 8.31 -20.77 -6.36
CA VAL A 148 7.33 -20.26 -5.38
C VAL A 148 8.02 -19.94 -4.07
N TRP A 149 7.70 -18.79 -3.50
CA TRP A 149 8.26 -18.25 -2.28
C TRP A 149 7.20 -18.06 -1.19
N ALA A 150 7.64 -18.10 0.07
CA ALA A 150 6.85 -17.66 1.22
C ALA A 150 7.62 -16.59 1.99
N LEU A 151 6.95 -15.48 2.32
CA LEU A 151 7.40 -14.52 3.30
C LEU A 151 6.57 -14.74 4.56
N LEU A 152 7.22 -15.19 5.63
CA LEU A 152 6.59 -15.49 6.91
C LEU A 152 6.87 -14.36 7.90
N PRO A 153 5.98 -14.08 8.86
CA PRO A 153 6.24 -13.10 9.92
C PRO A 153 7.60 -13.30 10.57
N HIS A 154 8.26 -12.21 10.98
CA HIS A 154 9.62 -12.25 11.56
C HIS A 154 9.75 -13.21 12.74
N ASP A 155 8.70 -13.36 13.54
CA ASP A 155 8.61 -14.20 14.73
C ASP A 155 7.88 -15.54 14.47
N TYR A 156 7.74 -15.95 13.20
CA TYR A 156 6.98 -17.13 12.84
C TYR A 156 7.42 -18.38 13.59
N ASP A 157 8.73 -18.67 13.69
CA ASP A 157 9.23 -19.89 14.31
C ASP A 157 9.04 -19.91 15.85
N SER A 158 8.95 -18.74 16.48
CA SER A 158 8.74 -18.60 17.93
C SER A 158 7.26 -18.43 18.32
N SER A 159 6.37 -18.21 17.35
CA SER A 159 4.93 -18.03 17.54
C SER A 159 4.16 -19.31 17.26
N GLN A 160 2.98 -19.46 17.88
CA GLN A 160 1.99 -20.49 17.53
C GLN A 160 0.77 -19.89 16.80
N GLU A 161 0.82 -18.62 16.47
CA GLU A 161 -0.27 -17.92 15.78
C GLU A 161 -0.53 -18.49 14.38
N ARG A 162 -1.79 -18.36 13.95
CA ARG A 162 -2.20 -18.59 12.56
C ARG A 162 -2.41 -17.25 11.86
N TYR A 163 -2.11 -17.20 10.58
CA TYR A 163 -2.02 -15.94 9.85
C TYR A 163 -2.93 -15.94 8.63
N PRO A 164 -3.49 -14.79 8.26
CA PRO A 164 -4.07 -14.61 6.94
C PRO A 164 -3.02 -14.80 5.86
N VAL A 165 -3.46 -15.09 4.64
CA VAL A 165 -2.57 -15.36 3.50
C VAL A 165 -2.93 -14.48 2.32
N MET A 166 -1.91 -13.88 1.69
CA MET A 166 -2.03 -13.17 0.42
C MET A 166 -1.19 -13.88 -0.64
N TYR A 167 -1.83 -14.30 -1.72
CA TYR A 167 -1.17 -14.85 -2.91
C TYR A 167 -0.85 -13.72 -3.87
N LEU A 168 0.44 -13.52 -4.19
CA LEU A 168 0.91 -12.45 -5.07
C LEU A 168 1.58 -13.01 -6.32
N GLN A 169 1.30 -12.33 -7.42
CA GLN A 169 1.91 -12.60 -8.72
C GLN A 169 3.26 -11.88 -8.85
N ASP A 170 4.08 -12.33 -9.81
CA ASP A 170 5.32 -11.65 -10.21
C ASP A 170 6.37 -11.56 -9.09
N ALA A 171 6.63 -12.67 -8.38
CA ALA A 171 7.53 -12.74 -7.24
C ALA A 171 8.92 -12.12 -7.49
N GLN A 172 9.39 -12.13 -8.75
CA GLN A 172 10.66 -11.51 -9.15
C GLN A 172 10.76 -10.03 -8.80
N ASN A 173 9.61 -9.32 -8.78
CA ASN A 173 9.52 -7.86 -8.55
C ASN A 173 9.07 -7.50 -7.13
N LEU A 174 8.85 -8.47 -6.23
CA LEU A 174 8.24 -8.18 -4.94
C LEU A 174 9.25 -7.88 -3.83
N PHE A 175 10.41 -8.54 -3.81
CA PHE A 175 11.41 -8.43 -2.73
C PHE A 175 12.86 -8.65 -3.19
N ASN A 176 13.12 -8.81 -4.50
CA ASN A 176 14.46 -9.02 -5.05
C ASN A 176 15.09 -7.65 -5.41
N GLU A 177 16.19 -7.28 -4.75
CA GLU A 177 16.89 -6.02 -4.99
C GLU A 177 17.45 -5.89 -6.42
N ASN A 178 17.69 -7.00 -7.12
CA ASN A 178 18.16 -7.03 -8.50
C ASN A 178 17.04 -7.24 -9.53
N ALA A 179 15.79 -6.99 -9.18
CA ALA A 179 14.66 -7.15 -10.07
C ALA A 179 14.77 -6.22 -11.30
N LYS A 180 14.58 -6.80 -12.49
CA LYS A 180 14.77 -6.13 -13.79
C LYS A 180 13.89 -4.88 -13.96
N TYR A 181 12.70 -4.88 -13.42
CA TYR A 181 11.69 -3.83 -13.58
C TYR A 181 11.48 -2.98 -12.34
N GLY A 182 12.23 -3.24 -11.27
CA GLY A 182 12.07 -2.61 -9.96
C GLY A 182 11.54 -3.58 -8.90
N ASN A 183 11.41 -3.07 -7.69
CA ASN A 183 11.10 -3.88 -6.53
C ASN A 183 10.01 -3.20 -5.69
N TRP A 184 9.00 -3.97 -5.27
CA TRP A 184 7.96 -3.49 -4.35
C TRP A 184 8.45 -3.39 -2.91
N GLU A 185 9.60 -4.00 -2.61
CA GLU A 185 10.16 -4.03 -1.25
C GLU A 185 9.16 -4.52 -0.19
N ILE A 186 8.33 -5.51 -0.55
CA ILE A 186 7.26 -5.98 0.36
C ILE A 186 7.80 -6.54 1.67
N ASP A 187 9.00 -7.09 1.67
CA ASP A 187 9.72 -7.54 2.85
C ASP A 187 9.97 -6.38 3.83
N LYS A 188 10.42 -5.22 3.33
CA LYS A 188 10.63 -4.01 4.11
C LYS A 188 9.29 -3.40 4.58
N LYS A 189 8.27 -3.40 3.73
CA LYS A 189 6.92 -2.94 4.10
C LYS A 189 6.30 -3.82 5.19
N LEU A 190 6.45 -5.14 5.10
CA LEU A 190 6.01 -6.08 6.14
C LEU A 190 6.77 -5.88 7.46
N ALA A 191 8.05 -5.53 7.41
CA ALA A 191 8.82 -5.17 8.60
C ALA A 191 8.24 -3.93 9.30
N VAL A 192 7.91 -2.87 8.54
CA VAL A 192 7.22 -1.68 9.08
C VAL A 192 5.90 -2.06 9.71
N MET A 193 5.06 -2.84 9.01
CA MET A 193 3.75 -3.26 9.52
C MET A 193 3.86 -4.04 10.84
N SER A 194 4.87 -4.92 10.94
CA SER A 194 5.14 -5.69 12.16
C SER A 194 5.65 -4.81 13.31
N GLU A 195 6.62 -3.94 13.06
CA GLU A 195 7.17 -3.02 14.06
C GLU A 195 6.10 -2.12 14.66
N TYR A 196 5.20 -1.60 13.83
CA TYR A 196 4.12 -0.70 14.26
C TYR A 196 2.82 -1.42 14.63
N LYS A 197 2.84 -2.75 14.71
CA LYS A 197 1.70 -3.58 15.14
C LYS A 197 0.44 -3.37 14.29
N ILE A 198 0.62 -3.08 13.01
CA ILE A 198 -0.50 -2.95 12.05
C ILE A 198 -1.11 -4.33 11.81
N GLY A 199 -0.26 -5.35 11.62
CA GLY A 199 -0.69 -6.73 11.46
C GLY A 199 0.43 -7.63 10.92
N LYS A 200 0.22 -8.94 10.98
CA LYS A 200 1.11 -9.97 10.47
C LYS A 200 0.38 -10.85 9.46
N ILE A 201 1.01 -11.16 8.35
CA ILE A 201 0.44 -11.93 7.24
C ILE A 201 1.49 -12.83 6.60
N ILE A 202 1.07 -13.96 6.07
CA ILE A 202 1.91 -14.78 5.19
C ILE A 202 1.70 -14.30 3.75
N ILE A 203 2.79 -14.05 3.02
CA ILE A 203 2.75 -13.80 1.58
C ILE A 203 3.25 -15.04 0.86
N ILE A 204 2.46 -15.54 -0.08
CA ILE A 204 2.87 -16.57 -1.03
C ILE A 204 3.08 -15.89 -2.38
N ALA A 205 4.32 -15.89 -2.85
CA ALA A 205 4.73 -15.19 -4.05
C ALA A 205 5.09 -16.19 -5.16
N VAL A 206 4.44 -16.06 -6.31
CA VAL A 206 4.62 -16.94 -7.48
C VAL A 206 5.36 -16.18 -8.57
N GLU A 207 6.47 -16.70 -9.04
CA GLU A 207 7.19 -16.10 -10.17
C GLU A 207 6.38 -16.18 -11.45
N HIS A 208 6.52 -15.18 -12.33
CA HIS A 208 5.90 -15.20 -13.65
C HIS A 208 6.68 -16.05 -14.65
N ALA A 209 6.03 -16.41 -15.75
CA ALA A 209 6.55 -17.27 -16.80
C ALA A 209 7.40 -16.54 -17.84
N GLU A 210 8.09 -15.46 -17.45
CA GLU A 210 8.90 -14.68 -18.39
C GLU A 210 8.12 -14.33 -19.67
N GLN A 211 8.52 -14.89 -20.81
CA GLN A 211 7.90 -14.64 -22.12
C GLN A 211 6.44 -15.12 -22.20
N ASP A 212 6.09 -16.15 -21.43
CA ASP A 212 4.72 -16.69 -21.37
C ASP A 212 3.82 -15.97 -20.37
N ARG A 213 4.32 -15.00 -19.58
CA ARG A 213 3.57 -14.29 -18.55
C ARG A 213 2.22 -13.76 -19.03
N ILE A 214 2.22 -13.05 -20.16
CA ILE A 214 0.99 -12.47 -20.73
C ILE A 214 0.00 -13.57 -21.07
N LYS A 215 0.44 -14.67 -21.66
CA LYS A 215 -0.41 -15.80 -22.02
C LYS A 215 -0.99 -16.51 -20.79
N GLU A 216 -0.18 -16.69 -19.75
CA GLU A 216 -0.61 -17.34 -18.51
C GLU A 216 -1.54 -16.46 -17.65
N TYR A 217 -1.45 -15.13 -17.73
CA TYR A 217 -2.32 -14.21 -16.99
C TYR A 217 -3.54 -13.77 -17.81
N ASN A 218 -3.57 -14.00 -19.12
CA ASN A 218 -4.70 -13.69 -19.97
C ASN A 218 -5.81 -14.73 -19.81
N VAL A 219 -7.00 -14.29 -19.38
CA VAL A 219 -8.13 -15.15 -19.09
C VAL A 219 -9.10 -15.21 -20.28
N GLY A 220 -9.04 -16.32 -21.01
CA GLY A 220 -9.94 -16.56 -22.15
C GLY A 220 -9.43 -15.97 -23.48
N LYS A 221 -10.37 -15.57 -24.35
CA LYS A 221 -10.07 -14.94 -25.64
C LYS A 221 -10.19 -13.43 -25.51
N THR A 222 -9.08 -12.74 -25.63
CA THR A 222 -8.98 -11.28 -25.49
C THR A 222 -8.32 -10.65 -26.71
N VAL A 223 -8.07 -9.34 -26.68
CA VAL A 223 -7.29 -8.64 -27.73
C VAL A 223 -5.85 -9.17 -27.85
N LEU A 224 -5.32 -9.85 -26.82
CA LEU A 224 -4.00 -10.47 -26.80
C LEU A 224 -4.02 -11.94 -27.27
N GLY A 225 -5.15 -12.41 -27.82
CA GLY A 225 -5.33 -13.80 -28.25
C GLY A 225 -5.94 -14.71 -27.19
N VAL A 226 -5.71 -16.02 -27.32
CA VAL A 226 -6.22 -17.05 -26.38
C VAL A 226 -5.22 -17.25 -25.25
N GLY A 227 -5.66 -16.98 -24.03
CA GLY A 227 -4.86 -17.12 -22.83
C GLY A 227 -5.05 -18.44 -22.08
N GLN A 228 -4.21 -18.65 -21.10
CA GLN A 228 -4.21 -19.82 -20.21
C GLN A 228 -4.59 -19.44 -18.76
N GLY A 229 -5.06 -18.22 -18.52
CA GLY A 229 -5.33 -17.66 -17.18
C GLY A 229 -6.26 -18.53 -16.35
N LYS A 230 -7.30 -19.12 -16.94
CA LYS A 230 -8.16 -20.08 -16.22
C LYS A 230 -7.40 -21.29 -15.66
N LYS A 231 -6.40 -21.79 -16.38
CA LYS A 231 -5.54 -22.90 -15.91
C LYS A 231 -4.62 -22.44 -14.80
N TYR A 232 -4.05 -21.23 -14.94
CA TYR A 232 -3.20 -20.61 -13.91
C TYR A 232 -3.98 -20.35 -12.62
N ILE A 233 -5.20 -19.82 -12.71
CA ILE A 233 -6.08 -19.61 -11.56
C ILE A 233 -6.36 -20.94 -10.84
N ARG A 234 -6.69 -22.00 -11.59
CA ARG A 234 -6.88 -23.33 -11.01
C ARG A 234 -5.62 -23.86 -10.32
N PHE A 235 -4.44 -23.58 -10.85
CA PHE A 235 -3.19 -23.93 -10.18
C PHE A 235 -3.08 -23.28 -8.80
N ILE A 236 -3.28 -21.96 -8.72
CA ILE A 236 -3.19 -21.25 -7.44
C ILE A 236 -4.23 -21.79 -6.45
N THR A 237 -5.45 -22.01 -6.91
CA THR A 237 -6.60 -22.36 -6.05
C THR A 237 -6.62 -23.84 -5.68
N ASP A 238 -6.45 -24.74 -6.66
CA ASP A 238 -6.71 -26.17 -6.47
C ASP A 238 -5.43 -26.95 -6.13
N THR A 239 -4.24 -26.37 -6.38
CA THR A 239 -2.94 -27.04 -6.16
C THR A 239 -2.10 -26.31 -5.10
N LEU A 240 -1.81 -25.04 -5.31
CA LEU A 240 -0.89 -24.30 -4.43
C LEU A 240 -1.52 -24.00 -3.07
N LYS A 241 -2.77 -23.49 -3.03
CA LYS A 241 -3.43 -23.14 -1.76
C LYS A 241 -3.55 -24.33 -0.81
N PRO A 242 -4.03 -25.52 -1.20
CA PRO A 242 -4.07 -26.70 -0.32
C PRO A 242 -2.70 -27.11 0.22
N PHE A 243 -1.66 -27.00 -0.60
CA PHE A 243 -0.29 -27.24 -0.17
C PHE A 243 0.15 -26.23 0.90
N VAL A 244 -0.11 -24.94 0.69
CA VAL A 244 0.22 -23.86 1.61
C VAL A 244 -0.50 -24.04 2.96
N ASP A 245 -1.79 -24.33 2.94
CA ASP A 245 -2.59 -24.51 4.15
C ASP A 245 -2.16 -25.74 4.97
N LYS A 246 -1.64 -26.76 4.31
CA LYS A 246 -1.07 -27.94 4.97
C LYS A 246 0.33 -27.67 5.54
N THR A 247 1.12 -26.80 4.89
CA THR A 247 2.54 -26.60 5.20
C THR A 247 2.76 -25.51 6.24
N PHE A 248 1.94 -24.46 6.20
CA PHE A 248 2.09 -23.28 7.05
C PHE A 248 0.91 -23.08 7.99
N ARG A 249 1.11 -22.32 9.05
CA ARG A 249 0.04 -21.96 10.02
C ARG A 249 -0.85 -20.86 9.44
N THR A 250 -1.70 -21.22 8.50
CA THR A 250 -2.65 -20.32 7.84
C THR A 250 -4.00 -20.29 8.55
N LEU A 251 -4.77 -19.22 8.33
CA LEU A 251 -6.22 -19.16 8.49
C LEU A 251 -6.82 -19.45 7.12
N PRO A 252 -7.31 -20.69 6.85
CA PRO A 252 -7.56 -21.16 5.48
C PRO A 252 -8.88 -20.70 4.88
N ASP A 253 -9.75 -20.07 5.68
CA ASP A 253 -11.06 -19.59 5.25
C ASP A 253 -10.93 -18.37 4.30
N ARG A 254 -12.01 -18.07 3.57
CA ARG A 254 -12.03 -17.00 2.58
C ARG A 254 -11.81 -15.60 3.17
N GLU A 255 -12.22 -15.39 4.41
CA GLU A 255 -12.09 -14.08 5.08
C GLU A 255 -10.63 -13.71 5.33
N HIS A 256 -9.78 -14.73 5.43
CA HIS A 256 -8.36 -14.61 5.66
C HIS A 256 -7.51 -14.97 4.44
N THR A 257 -8.14 -15.23 3.28
CA THR A 257 -7.46 -15.57 2.03
C THR A 257 -7.61 -14.45 1.02
N GLY A 258 -6.48 -13.94 0.53
CA GLY A 258 -6.43 -12.91 -0.51
C GLY A 258 -5.59 -13.30 -1.70
N ILE A 259 -5.86 -12.63 -2.82
CA ILE A 259 -5.06 -12.73 -4.05
C ILE A 259 -4.86 -11.33 -4.64
N GLY A 260 -3.69 -11.07 -5.24
CA GLY A 260 -3.40 -9.75 -5.76
C GLY A 260 -2.22 -9.68 -6.69
N GLY A 261 -2.03 -8.51 -7.27
CA GLY A 261 -0.92 -8.18 -8.15
C GLY A 261 -1.17 -6.90 -8.92
N SER A 262 -0.23 -6.55 -9.80
CA SER A 262 -0.32 -5.36 -10.63
C SER A 262 -0.46 -5.71 -12.11
N SER A 263 -0.96 -4.75 -12.90
CA SER A 263 -1.02 -4.87 -14.36
C SER A 263 -1.81 -6.12 -14.80
N MET A 264 -1.19 -7.01 -15.57
CA MET A 264 -1.75 -8.34 -15.91
C MET A 264 -1.92 -9.24 -14.68
N GLY A 265 -1.06 -9.11 -13.64
CA GLY A 265 -1.22 -9.78 -12.35
C GLY A 265 -2.47 -9.30 -11.61
N GLY A 266 -2.79 -8.01 -11.68
CA GLY A 266 -4.05 -7.44 -11.20
C GLY A 266 -5.26 -7.99 -11.97
N LEU A 267 -5.16 -8.11 -13.29
CA LEU A 267 -6.22 -8.65 -14.13
C LEU A 267 -6.54 -10.12 -13.77
N VAL A 268 -5.53 -10.99 -13.71
CA VAL A 268 -5.76 -12.40 -13.37
C VAL A 268 -6.30 -12.56 -11.95
N SER A 269 -5.90 -11.67 -11.02
CA SER A 269 -6.42 -11.67 -9.64
C SER A 269 -7.88 -11.27 -9.56
N ILE A 270 -8.36 -10.33 -10.40
CA ILE A 270 -9.80 -10.06 -10.56
C ILE A 270 -10.54 -11.34 -10.93
N PHE A 271 -10.09 -12.03 -11.99
CA PHE A 271 -10.73 -13.27 -12.43
C PHE A 271 -10.63 -14.40 -11.39
N SER A 272 -9.56 -14.44 -10.58
CA SER A 272 -9.46 -15.42 -9.50
C SER A 272 -10.57 -15.23 -8.46
N GLY A 273 -10.79 -13.99 -8.01
CA GLY A 273 -11.87 -13.68 -7.07
C GLY A 273 -13.25 -13.92 -7.63
N LEU A 274 -13.45 -13.72 -8.94
CA LEU A 274 -14.71 -13.93 -9.61
C LEU A 274 -15.01 -15.41 -9.91
N MET A 275 -13.97 -16.21 -10.19
CA MET A 275 -14.13 -17.66 -10.47
C MET A 275 -14.19 -18.51 -9.21
N TYR A 276 -13.64 -18.03 -8.10
CA TYR A 276 -13.58 -18.74 -6.81
C TYR A 276 -13.97 -17.80 -5.66
N PRO A 277 -15.20 -17.29 -5.68
CA PRO A 277 -15.68 -16.35 -4.64
C PRO A 277 -15.71 -17.02 -3.25
N GLU A 278 -15.85 -18.34 -3.19
CA GLU A 278 -15.80 -19.13 -1.95
C GLU A 278 -14.40 -19.26 -1.35
N VAL A 279 -13.34 -18.93 -2.13
CA VAL A 279 -11.96 -19.03 -1.70
C VAL A 279 -11.34 -17.68 -1.36
N TYR A 280 -11.57 -16.67 -2.21
CA TYR A 280 -10.91 -15.37 -2.09
C TYR A 280 -11.87 -14.29 -1.57
N GLY A 281 -11.72 -13.91 -0.31
CA GLY A 281 -12.47 -12.80 0.29
C GLY A 281 -11.78 -11.44 0.17
N LYS A 282 -10.50 -11.41 -0.21
CA LYS A 282 -9.67 -10.19 -0.27
C LYS A 282 -8.95 -10.09 -1.62
N LEU A 283 -9.21 -9.00 -2.35
CA LEU A 283 -8.58 -8.77 -3.66
C LEU A 283 -7.75 -7.48 -3.63
N MET A 284 -6.46 -7.58 -3.93
CA MET A 284 -5.53 -6.45 -4.06
C MET A 284 -5.21 -6.24 -5.53
N ILE A 285 -5.77 -5.21 -6.13
CA ILE A 285 -5.76 -4.99 -7.57
C ILE A 285 -5.08 -3.66 -7.88
N PHE A 286 -3.84 -3.70 -8.36
CA PHE A 286 -3.07 -2.51 -8.68
C PHE A 286 -2.96 -2.32 -10.19
N SER A 287 -3.37 -1.14 -10.68
CA SER A 287 -3.20 -0.74 -12.08
C SER A 287 -3.58 -1.83 -13.09
N PRO A 288 -4.74 -2.48 -12.97
CA PRO A 288 -5.06 -3.69 -13.72
C PRO A 288 -5.14 -3.42 -15.23
N SER A 289 -4.64 -4.36 -16.03
CA SER A 289 -4.68 -4.29 -17.51
C SER A 289 -6.09 -4.49 -18.09
N LEU A 290 -7.06 -3.66 -17.66
CA LEU A 290 -8.46 -3.76 -18.07
C LEU A 290 -8.69 -3.49 -19.57
N TRP A 291 -7.77 -2.82 -20.23
CA TRP A 291 -7.79 -2.60 -21.68
C TRP A 291 -7.74 -3.92 -22.48
N VAL A 292 -7.24 -4.99 -21.88
CA VAL A 292 -7.22 -6.33 -22.49
C VAL A 292 -8.62 -6.90 -22.67
N ILE A 293 -9.58 -6.47 -21.85
CA ILE A 293 -10.99 -6.86 -21.87
C ILE A 293 -11.91 -5.63 -22.06
N PRO A 294 -11.89 -4.96 -23.22
CA PRO A 294 -12.54 -3.66 -23.40
C PRO A 294 -14.04 -3.65 -23.11
N LYS A 295 -14.72 -4.77 -23.29
CA LYS A 295 -16.14 -4.88 -22.95
C LYS A 295 -16.39 -4.99 -21.46
N MET A 296 -15.37 -5.40 -20.66
CA MET A 296 -15.49 -5.64 -19.21
C MET A 296 -16.78 -6.43 -18.88
N ASP A 297 -17.00 -7.50 -19.65
CA ASP A 297 -18.16 -8.34 -19.47
C ASP A 297 -17.85 -9.41 -18.43
N PHE A 298 -18.53 -9.30 -17.29
CA PHE A 298 -18.43 -10.22 -16.14
C PHE A 298 -19.76 -10.95 -15.90
N THR A 299 -20.71 -10.88 -16.84
CA THR A 299 -22.09 -11.39 -16.68
C THR A 299 -22.19 -12.91 -16.61
N ASN A 300 -21.15 -13.63 -17.04
CA ASN A 300 -21.12 -15.10 -16.99
C ASN A 300 -20.47 -15.66 -15.71
N LEU A 301 -20.35 -14.85 -14.68
CA LEU A 301 -19.79 -15.26 -13.40
C LEU A 301 -20.97 -15.46 -12.44
N ASP A 302 -21.32 -16.71 -12.23
CA ASP A 302 -22.37 -17.12 -11.30
C ASP A 302 -21.90 -16.83 -9.85
N TYR A 303 -22.35 -15.71 -9.32
CA TYR A 303 -22.28 -15.42 -7.90
C TYR A 303 -23.54 -15.99 -7.23
N ASP A 304 -23.51 -17.28 -6.89
CA ASP A 304 -24.68 -17.94 -6.32
C ASP A 304 -25.01 -17.47 -4.88
N GLU A 305 -24.01 -16.99 -4.14
CA GLU A 305 -24.24 -16.35 -2.83
C GLU A 305 -23.31 -15.15 -2.61
N PRO A 306 -23.85 -13.97 -2.27
CA PRO A 306 -23.03 -12.81 -1.92
C PRO A 306 -22.32 -13.06 -0.61
N SER A 307 -21.00 -13.17 -0.65
CA SER A 307 -20.12 -13.27 0.53
C SER A 307 -19.36 -11.96 0.73
N ASP A 308 -19.08 -11.58 1.97
CA ASP A 308 -18.32 -10.37 2.30
C ASP A 308 -16.97 -10.35 1.59
N THR A 309 -16.87 -9.53 0.54
CA THR A 309 -15.66 -9.40 -0.27
C THR A 309 -15.10 -8.00 -0.15
N LYS A 310 -13.80 -7.88 0.12
CA LYS A 310 -13.09 -6.60 0.08
C LYS A 310 -12.20 -6.53 -1.16
N ILE A 311 -12.35 -5.47 -1.95
CA ILE A 311 -11.53 -5.21 -3.14
C ILE A 311 -10.82 -3.88 -2.96
N TYR A 312 -9.49 -3.90 -2.94
CA TYR A 312 -8.67 -2.71 -2.95
C TYR A 312 -8.19 -2.45 -4.37
N LEU A 313 -8.64 -1.35 -4.97
CA LEU A 313 -8.25 -0.91 -6.31
C LEU A 313 -7.29 0.26 -6.22
N TYR A 314 -6.18 0.21 -6.96
CA TYR A 314 -5.27 1.33 -7.13
C TYR A 314 -5.12 1.68 -8.61
N ALA A 315 -4.98 2.99 -8.90
CA ALA A 315 -4.63 3.51 -10.20
C ALA A 315 -3.80 4.80 -10.09
N GLY A 316 -2.77 4.92 -10.90
CA GLY A 316 -1.99 6.14 -11.06
C GLY A 316 -2.52 7.04 -12.19
N GLY A 317 -2.45 8.36 -12.00
CA GLY A 317 -2.88 9.36 -12.99
C GLY A 317 -1.91 9.46 -14.18
N ASP A 318 -0.63 9.30 -13.91
CA ASP A 318 0.45 9.39 -14.91
C ASP A 318 0.78 8.02 -15.56
N GLU A 319 -0.08 6.99 -15.39
CA GLU A 319 0.13 5.69 -16.03
C GLU A 319 -0.28 5.69 -17.51
N SER A 320 -1.46 6.20 -17.78
CA SER A 320 -2.02 6.38 -19.14
C SER A 320 -3.26 7.26 -19.09
N ALA A 321 -3.64 7.80 -20.24
CA ALA A 321 -4.86 8.63 -20.36
C ALA A 321 -6.16 7.90 -19.96
N THR A 322 -6.18 6.58 -19.91
CA THR A 322 -7.39 5.78 -19.71
C THR A 322 -7.41 4.93 -18.44
N MET A 323 -6.31 4.87 -17.69
CA MET A 323 -6.20 3.97 -16.52
C MET A 323 -7.28 4.27 -15.46
N ILE A 324 -7.39 5.53 -15.05
CA ILE A 324 -8.36 5.95 -14.03
C ILE A 324 -9.79 5.66 -14.50
N ASP A 325 -10.10 5.94 -15.77
CA ASP A 325 -11.45 5.72 -16.31
C ASP A 325 -11.78 4.23 -16.38
N HIS A 326 -10.83 3.39 -16.76
CA HIS A 326 -11.01 1.94 -16.77
C HIS A 326 -11.31 1.40 -15.37
N VAL A 327 -10.55 1.84 -14.35
CA VAL A 327 -10.75 1.37 -12.97
C VAL A 327 -12.07 1.91 -12.39
N LYS A 328 -12.45 3.16 -12.66
CA LYS A 328 -13.76 3.71 -12.27
C LYS A 328 -14.90 2.96 -12.94
N LYS A 329 -14.77 2.66 -14.24
CA LYS A 329 -15.77 1.86 -14.97
C LYS A 329 -15.88 0.44 -14.43
N PHE A 330 -14.76 -0.20 -14.10
CA PHE A 330 -14.75 -1.50 -13.44
C PHE A 330 -15.50 -1.45 -12.10
N LYS A 331 -15.12 -0.51 -11.21
CA LYS A 331 -15.79 -0.31 -9.93
C LYS A 331 -17.30 -0.12 -10.11
N LYS A 332 -17.71 0.74 -11.04
CA LYS A 332 -19.13 0.99 -11.34
C LYS A 332 -19.86 -0.30 -11.72
N LYS A 333 -19.29 -1.09 -12.65
CA LYS A 333 -19.90 -2.36 -13.08
C LYS A 333 -20.03 -3.38 -11.95
N MET A 334 -19.03 -3.45 -11.04
CA MET A 334 -19.12 -4.33 -9.88
C MET A 334 -20.22 -3.94 -8.90
N ILE A 335 -20.53 -2.64 -8.79
CA ILE A 335 -21.57 -2.12 -7.87
C ILE A 335 -22.96 -2.14 -8.49
N GLU A 336 -23.10 -2.03 -9.83
CA GLU A 336 -24.39 -2.00 -10.54
C GLU A 336 -25.22 -3.28 -10.37
N ASN A 337 -24.59 -4.38 -10.02
CA ASN A 337 -25.31 -5.60 -9.64
C ASN A 337 -25.72 -5.49 -8.15
N GLU A 338 -26.96 -5.10 -7.87
CA GLU A 338 -27.49 -4.87 -6.52
C GLU A 338 -27.32 -6.07 -5.59
N PHE A 339 -27.39 -7.29 -6.12
CA PHE A 339 -27.21 -8.52 -5.35
C PHE A 339 -25.78 -8.71 -4.87
N VAL A 340 -24.81 -8.29 -5.69
CA VAL A 340 -23.37 -8.33 -5.38
C VAL A 340 -22.95 -7.15 -4.48
N SER A 341 -23.60 -5.98 -4.64
CA SER A 341 -23.17 -4.72 -4.00
C SER A 341 -23.38 -4.70 -2.49
N SER A 342 -24.37 -5.43 -1.95
CA SER A 342 -24.71 -5.39 -0.52
C SER A 342 -23.63 -5.98 0.40
N LYS A 343 -22.76 -6.86 -0.14
CA LYS A 343 -21.69 -7.53 0.63
C LYS A 343 -20.28 -7.28 0.07
N MET A 344 -20.16 -6.41 -0.95
CA MET A 344 -18.88 -6.08 -1.56
C MET A 344 -18.42 -4.68 -1.15
N LYS A 345 -17.30 -4.59 -0.45
CA LYS A 345 -16.66 -3.30 -0.13
C LYS A 345 -15.52 -3.04 -1.11
N ILE A 346 -15.60 -1.95 -1.88
CA ILE A 346 -14.58 -1.57 -2.86
C ILE A 346 -13.95 -0.23 -2.47
N LYS A 347 -12.69 -0.26 -2.07
CA LYS A 347 -11.86 0.94 -1.87
C LYS A 347 -11.11 1.26 -3.16
N LEU A 348 -11.27 2.47 -3.67
CA LEU A 348 -10.51 2.99 -4.81
C LEU A 348 -9.52 4.04 -4.31
N SER A 349 -8.24 3.77 -4.48
CA SER A 349 -7.12 4.68 -4.25
C SER A 349 -6.61 5.21 -5.59
N ILE A 350 -6.50 6.53 -5.73
CA ILE A 350 -5.97 7.19 -6.92
C ILE A 350 -4.82 8.10 -6.49
N ASN A 351 -3.65 7.87 -7.05
CA ASN A 351 -2.52 8.79 -6.97
C ASN A 351 -2.36 9.51 -8.31
N MET A 352 -2.67 10.81 -8.37
CA MET A 352 -2.65 11.58 -9.62
C MET A 352 -1.26 11.63 -10.27
N GLN A 353 -0.18 11.53 -9.48
CA GLN A 353 1.21 11.50 -9.93
C GLN A 353 1.74 10.06 -10.07
N GLY A 354 0.90 9.06 -9.77
CA GLY A 354 1.25 7.65 -9.79
C GLY A 354 1.54 7.16 -11.21
N LYS A 355 2.64 6.44 -11.36
CA LYS A 355 3.08 5.83 -12.63
C LYS A 355 2.94 4.32 -12.58
N HIS A 356 2.93 3.68 -13.74
CA HIS A 356 2.84 2.23 -13.89
C HIS A 356 4.16 1.54 -13.56
N ASN A 357 4.55 1.55 -12.29
CA ASN A 357 5.81 0.94 -11.85
C ASN A 357 5.78 0.52 -10.38
N GLU A 358 6.80 -0.22 -9.99
CA GLU A 358 6.98 -0.89 -8.71
C GLU A 358 7.05 0.08 -7.53
N ILE A 359 7.56 1.30 -7.70
CA ILE A 359 7.70 2.29 -6.61
C ILE A 359 6.32 2.68 -6.06
N TYR A 360 5.37 3.00 -6.95
CA TYR A 360 4.03 3.38 -6.53
C TYR A 360 3.23 2.21 -5.98
N TRP A 361 3.43 0.99 -6.50
CA TRP A 361 2.82 -0.22 -5.97
C TRP A 361 3.41 -0.60 -4.61
N SER A 362 4.71 -0.37 -4.41
CA SER A 362 5.39 -0.50 -3.12
C SER A 362 4.75 0.39 -2.04
N ASP A 363 4.55 1.67 -2.35
CA ASP A 363 3.98 2.63 -1.41
C ASP A 363 2.50 2.37 -1.10
N GLU A 364 1.79 1.74 -2.03
CA GLU A 364 0.39 1.40 -1.88
C GLU A 364 0.14 0.05 -1.19
N PHE A 365 1.10 -0.89 -1.28
CA PHE A 365 0.99 -2.25 -0.75
C PHE A 365 0.59 -2.30 0.74
N PRO A 366 1.26 -1.62 1.68
CA PRO A 366 0.90 -1.71 3.10
C PRO A 366 -0.48 -1.12 3.40
N LYS A 367 -0.90 -0.08 2.68
CA LYS A 367 -2.24 0.53 2.80
C LYS A 367 -3.33 -0.46 2.38
N ALA A 368 -3.06 -1.20 1.30
CA ALA A 368 -3.98 -2.22 0.80
C ALA A 368 -4.07 -3.40 1.78
N ILE A 369 -2.94 -3.92 2.26
CA ILE A 369 -2.91 -5.04 3.22
C ILE A 369 -3.63 -4.66 4.52
N GLU A 370 -3.36 -3.46 5.08
CA GLU A 370 -4.06 -3.00 6.28
C GLU A 370 -5.57 -2.95 6.07
N TRP A 371 -6.04 -2.33 5.00
CA TRP A 371 -7.47 -2.19 4.74
C TRP A 371 -8.16 -3.54 4.48
N LEU A 372 -7.49 -4.44 3.75
CA LEU A 372 -8.05 -5.74 3.42
C LEU A 372 -8.18 -6.65 4.65
N PHE A 373 -7.17 -6.69 5.53
CA PHE A 373 -7.06 -7.70 6.58
C PHE A 373 -7.15 -7.17 8.01
N PHE A 374 -6.72 -5.94 8.28
CA PHE A 374 -6.49 -5.46 9.64
C PHE A 374 -7.33 -4.25 10.04
N ASN A 375 -7.95 -3.55 9.09
CA ASN A 375 -8.82 -2.42 9.42
C ASN A 375 -10.20 -2.91 9.89
N THR A 376 -10.42 -2.87 11.21
CA THR A 376 -11.69 -3.25 11.86
C THR A 376 -12.64 -2.07 12.05
N LYS A 377 -12.23 -0.82 11.69
CA LYS A 377 -13.03 0.39 11.96
C LYS A 377 -14.14 0.65 10.93
N ASP A 378 -14.22 -0.14 9.88
CA ASP A 378 -15.24 -0.02 8.82
C ASP A 378 -16.39 -1.04 8.97
N ASN A 379 -16.62 -1.57 10.19
CA ASN A 379 -17.78 -2.41 10.50
C ASN A 379 -18.91 -1.59 11.09
#